data_f07c79d72d6bea56230dbdbd7858c763
#
_entry.id   f07c79d72d6bea56230dbdbd7858c763
#
_cell.length_a   1.000
_cell.length_b   1.000
_cell.length_c   1.000
_cell.angle_alpha   90.00
_cell.angle_beta   90.00
_cell.angle_gamma   90.00
#
_symmetry.space_group_name_H-M   'P 1'
#
loop_
_entity.id
_entity.type
_entity.pdbx_description
1 polymer ?
#
loop_
_entity_poly.entity_id
_entity_poly.type
_entity_poly.pdbx_seq_one_letter_code
_entity_poly.pdbx_strand_id
1 'polypeptide(L)' 'TVKSPVNVRADAASQAQVLGVLQGGTTVTRTGICDNGWHRIVYEGETGYVWGDYLSD' A
#
# COMPACT_ATOMS: atom_id res chain seq x y z
N THR A 1 -4.87 -5.09 -7.07
CA THR A 1 -5.10 -3.87 -7.88
C THR A 1 -5.55 -2.73 -6.98
N VAL A 2 -5.01 -1.55 -7.21
CA VAL A 2 -5.37 -0.34 -6.46
C VAL A 2 -6.69 0.20 -7.02
N LYS A 3 -7.67 0.42 -6.13
CA LYS A 3 -8.99 0.92 -6.54
C LYS A 3 -9.01 2.43 -6.78
N SER A 4 -8.28 3.16 -5.95
CA SER A 4 -8.25 4.62 -5.97
C SER A 4 -6.84 5.09 -5.65
N PRO A 5 -6.47 6.32 -5.97
CA PRO A 5 -5.14 6.82 -5.62
C PRO A 5 -4.91 6.67 -4.12
N VAL A 6 -3.75 6.13 -3.75
CA VAL A 6 -3.41 5.84 -2.36
C VAL A 6 -1.95 6.13 -2.11
N ASN A 7 -1.65 6.67 -0.92
CA ASN A 7 -0.29 6.91 -0.49
C ASN A 7 0.37 5.60 -0.06
N VAL A 8 1.58 5.35 -0.55
CA VAL A 8 2.42 4.25 -0.08
C VAL A 8 3.29 4.79 1.04
N ARG A 9 3.26 4.13 2.19
CA ARG A 9 3.97 4.58 3.37
C ARG A 9 5.08 3.61 3.76
N ALA A 10 6.05 4.11 4.51
CA ALA A 10 7.19 3.30 4.94
C ALA A 10 6.84 2.33 6.07
N ASP A 11 5.69 2.50 6.71
CA ASP A 11 5.24 1.65 7.79
C ASP A 11 3.71 1.57 7.76
N ALA A 12 3.17 0.62 8.49
CA ALA A 12 1.73 0.36 8.56
C ALA A 12 1.05 1.34 9.52
N ALA A 13 1.19 2.63 9.26
CA ALA A 13 0.62 3.68 10.09
C ALA A 13 0.36 4.93 9.25
N SER A 14 -0.73 5.64 9.57
CA SER A 14 -1.08 6.87 8.85
C SER A 14 -0.07 7.99 9.09
N GLN A 15 0.74 7.88 10.13
CA GLN A 15 1.78 8.85 10.46
C GLN A 15 3.12 8.53 9.83
N ALA A 16 3.24 7.37 9.16
CA ALA A 16 4.49 6.97 8.54
C ALA A 16 4.82 7.87 7.35
N GLN A 17 6.10 7.92 7.00
CA GLN A 17 6.56 8.71 5.86
C GLN A 17 5.94 8.17 4.57
N VAL A 18 5.47 9.06 3.73
CA VAL A 18 4.93 8.70 2.42
C VAL A 18 6.08 8.46 1.46
N LEU A 19 6.12 7.27 0.86
CA LEU A 19 7.13 6.91 -0.13
C LEU A 19 6.71 7.35 -1.54
N GLY A 20 5.41 7.37 -1.79
CA GLY A 20 4.88 7.73 -3.10
C GLY A 20 3.37 7.56 -3.15
N VAL A 21 2.81 7.71 -4.33
CA VAL A 21 1.37 7.57 -4.55
C VAL A 21 1.15 6.56 -5.66
N LEU A 22 0.25 5.59 -5.43
CA LEU A 22 -0.20 4.66 -6.45
C LEU A 22 -1.50 5.18 -7.05
N GLN A 23 -1.58 5.13 -8.37
CA GLN A 23 -2.79 5.52 -9.08
C GLN A 23 -3.80 4.38 -9.10
N GLY A 24 -5.07 4.71 -9.20
CA GLY A 24 -6.11 3.70 -9.36
C GLY A 24 -5.85 2.86 -10.61
N GLY A 25 -6.08 1.56 -10.48
CA GLY A 25 -5.82 0.62 -11.56
C GLY A 25 -4.41 0.04 -11.58
N THR A 26 -3.52 0.52 -10.72
CA THR A 26 -2.15 -0.02 -10.64
C THR A 26 -2.17 -1.42 -10.02
N THR A 27 -1.43 -2.33 -10.62
CA THR A 27 -1.26 -3.68 -10.06
C THR A 27 -0.02 -3.69 -9.17
N VAL A 28 -0.16 -4.20 -7.95
CA VAL A 28 0.94 -4.32 -7.00
C VAL A 28 1.02 -5.73 -6.46
N THR A 29 2.20 -6.10 -5.97
CA THR A 29 2.40 -7.40 -5.33
C THR A 29 2.20 -7.22 -3.83
N ARG A 30 1.18 -7.89 -3.29
CA ARG A 30 0.92 -7.89 -1.84
C ARG A 30 1.76 -8.98 -1.20
N THR A 31 2.56 -8.63 -0.21
CA THR A 31 3.44 -9.57 0.48
C THR A 31 2.96 -9.92 1.87
N GLY A 32 1.93 -9.24 2.38
CA GLY A 32 1.37 -9.55 3.68
C GLY A 32 0.23 -8.63 4.03
N ILE A 33 -0.49 -9.00 5.09
CA ILE A 33 -1.60 -8.22 5.64
C ILE A 33 -1.29 -7.98 7.10
N CYS A 34 -1.33 -6.70 7.51
CA CYS A 34 -1.10 -6.34 8.90
C CYS A 34 -2.40 -6.42 9.70
N ASP A 35 -2.28 -6.65 11.01
CA ASP A 35 -3.44 -6.81 11.88
C ASP A 35 -4.31 -5.57 11.97
N ASN A 36 -3.75 -4.40 11.67
CA ASN A 36 -4.45 -3.12 11.77
C ASN A 36 -5.13 -2.69 10.47
N GLY A 37 -5.24 -3.59 9.50
CA GLY A 37 -5.93 -3.30 8.24
C GLY A 37 -5.02 -2.78 7.14
N TRP A 38 -3.75 -2.57 7.41
CA TRP A 38 -2.77 -2.20 6.40
C TRP A 38 -2.27 -3.43 5.67
N HIS A 39 -1.93 -3.26 4.39
CA HIS A 39 -1.37 -4.33 3.58
C HIS A 39 0.06 -3.97 3.20
N ARG A 40 0.94 -4.96 3.31
CA ARG A 40 2.34 -4.81 2.90
C ARG A 40 2.46 -5.18 1.43
N ILE A 41 3.11 -4.32 0.67
CA ILE A 41 3.29 -4.50 -0.76
C ILE A 41 4.75 -4.25 -1.13
N VAL A 42 5.10 -4.65 -2.36
CA VAL A 42 6.38 -4.26 -2.96
C VAL A 42 6.14 -2.99 -3.77
N TYR A 43 6.89 -1.94 -3.46
CA TYR A 43 6.82 -0.66 -4.15
C TYR A 43 8.21 -0.29 -4.63
N GLU A 44 8.41 -0.31 -5.94
CA GLU A 44 9.69 0.02 -6.59
C GLU A 44 10.87 -0.75 -5.97
N GLY A 45 10.67 -2.04 -5.72
CA GLY A 45 11.70 -2.90 -5.16
C GLY A 45 11.87 -2.80 -3.65
N GLU A 46 11.04 -2.00 -2.98
CA GLU A 46 11.10 -1.82 -1.53
C GLU A 46 9.78 -2.19 -0.89
N THR A 47 9.81 -2.44 0.41
CA THR A 47 8.59 -2.71 1.17
C THR A 47 7.82 -1.42 1.39
N GLY A 48 6.56 -1.39 0.97
CA GLY A 48 5.66 -0.28 1.25
C GLY A 48 4.41 -0.78 1.92
N TYR A 49 3.63 0.13 2.49
CA TYR A 49 2.37 -0.18 3.16
C TYR A 49 1.28 0.72 2.62
N VAL A 50 0.10 0.13 2.39
CA VAL A 50 -1.07 0.87 1.94
C VAL A 50 -2.27 0.45 2.76
N TRP A 51 -3.24 1.34 2.87
CA TRP A 51 -4.49 1.01 3.55
C TRP A 51 -5.27 -0.01 2.72
N GLY A 52 -5.66 -1.10 3.35
CA GLY A 52 -6.24 -2.24 2.64
C GLY A 52 -7.54 -1.95 1.90
N ASP A 53 -8.30 -0.95 2.34
CA ASP A 53 -9.56 -0.59 1.70
C ASP A 53 -9.37 -0.08 0.27
N TYR A 54 -8.16 0.35 -0.08
CA TYR A 54 -7.85 0.85 -1.42
C TYR A 54 -7.37 -0.23 -2.36
N LEU A 55 -7.28 -1.48 -1.88
CA LEU A 55 -6.83 -2.61 -2.69
C LEU A 55 -7.99 -3.53 -3.00
N SER A 56 -7.98 -4.10 -4.20
CA SER A 56 -8.85 -5.21 -4.57
C SER A 56 -8.00 -6.35 -5.12
N ASP A 57 -8.49 -7.54 -4.94
CA ASP A 57 -7.81 -8.74 -5.47
C ASP A 57 -8.04 -8.91 -6.97
#